data_1eee104613b3705d23093a5400bd6b96
#
_entry.id   1eee104613b3705d23093a5400bd6b96
#
_cell.length_a   1.000
_cell.length_b   1.000
_cell.length_c   1.000
_cell.angle_alpha   90.00
_cell.angle_beta   90.00
_cell.angle_gamma   90.00
#
_symmetry.space_group_name_H-M   'P 1'
#
loop_
_entity.id
_entity.type
_entity.pdbx_description
1 polymer ?
#
loop_
_entity_poly.entity_id
_entity_poly.type
_entity_poly.pdbx_seq_one_letter_code
_entity_poly.pdbx_strand_id
1 'polypeptide(L)' 'MAITYNDLFLDIRRELKKGGVIDTTLEARELVCFGVNKSREELTRDGRLYTPPELECRVRELT' A
#
# COMPACT_ATOMS: atom_id res chain seq x y z
N MET A 1 0.67 14.83 -4.80
CA MET A 1 1.27 14.22 -6.00
C MET A 1 0.68 12.82 -6.20
N ALA A 2 0.27 12.50 -7.42
CA ALA A 2 -0.36 11.20 -7.68
C ALA A 2 0.66 10.06 -7.59
N ILE A 3 0.25 8.96 -7.01
CA ILE A 3 1.10 7.78 -6.81
C ILE A 3 0.31 6.54 -7.25
N THR A 4 0.97 5.62 -7.94
CA THR A 4 0.33 4.37 -8.33
C THR A 4 0.18 3.46 -7.12
N TYR A 5 -0.73 2.47 -7.23
CA TYR A 5 -0.90 1.49 -6.16
C TYR A 5 0.40 0.74 -5.89
N ASN A 6 1.14 0.41 -6.95
CA ASN A 6 2.41 -0.29 -6.81
C ASN A 6 3.44 0.56 -6.04
N ASP A 7 3.54 1.85 -6.38
CA ASP A 7 4.45 2.77 -5.69
C ASP A 7 4.04 2.98 -4.24
N LEU A 8 2.74 3.07 -3.97
CA LEU A 8 2.23 3.18 -2.61
C LEU A 8 2.61 1.94 -1.80
N PHE A 9 2.43 0.75 -2.37
CA PHE A 9 2.83 -0.50 -1.73
C PHE A 9 4.33 -0.49 -1.38
N LEU A 10 5.18 -0.07 -2.31
CA LEU A 10 6.62 -0.01 -2.08
C LEU A 10 6.99 0.99 -0.97
N ASP A 11 6.31 2.13 -0.93
CA ASP A 11 6.53 3.13 0.11
C ASP A 11 6.14 2.59 1.49
N ILE A 12 4.98 1.93 1.59
CA ILE A 12 4.52 1.35 2.85
C ILE A 12 5.46 0.25 3.30
N ARG A 13 5.92 -0.59 2.36
CA ARG A 13 6.89 -1.64 2.67
C ARG A 13 8.16 -1.05 3.27
N ARG A 14 8.64 0.04 2.70
CA ARG A 14 9.84 0.74 3.20
C ARG A 14 9.64 1.29 4.61
N GLU A 15 8.49 1.88 4.87
CA GLU A 15 8.16 2.41 6.19
C GLU A 15 8.10 1.30 7.25
N LEU A 16 7.47 0.17 6.93
CA LEU A 16 7.40 -0.97 7.82
C LEU A 16 8.79 -1.55 8.11
N LYS A 17 9.64 -1.58 7.12
CA LYS A 17 11.01 -2.06 7.28
C LYS A 17 11.79 -1.17 8.24
N LYS A 18 11.61 0.15 8.17
CA LYS A 18 12.22 1.09 9.11
C LYS A 18 11.74 0.85 10.54
N GLY A 19 10.48 0.44 10.70
CA GLY A 19 9.89 0.13 12.00
C GLY A 19 10.28 -1.23 12.58
N GLY A 20 11.10 -2.01 11.87
CA GLY A 20 11.57 -3.31 12.34
C GLY A 20 10.61 -4.47 12.09
N VAL A 21 9.63 -4.30 11.22
CA VAL A 21 8.70 -5.37 10.87
C VAL A 21 9.43 -6.44 10.08
N ILE A 22 9.26 -7.72 10.47
CA ILE A 22 10.02 -8.83 9.88
C ILE A 22 9.51 -9.17 8.48
N ASP A 23 8.21 -9.37 8.31
CA ASP A 23 7.63 -9.75 7.03
C ASP A 23 6.96 -8.56 6.35
N THR A 24 7.78 -7.61 5.90
CA THR A 24 7.30 -6.33 5.40
C THR A 24 6.48 -6.45 4.12
N THR A 25 6.81 -7.40 3.24
CA THR A 25 6.09 -7.57 1.98
C THR A 25 4.64 -7.98 2.23
N LEU A 26 4.43 -8.99 3.08
CA LEU A 26 3.09 -9.46 3.40
C LEU A 26 2.29 -8.41 4.16
N GLU A 27 2.91 -7.81 5.17
CA GLU A 27 2.26 -6.78 5.99
C GLU A 27 1.88 -5.56 5.15
N ALA A 28 2.78 -5.10 4.30
CA ALA A 28 2.51 -3.95 3.43
C ALA A 28 1.35 -4.25 2.47
N ARG A 29 1.33 -5.45 1.89
CA ARG A 29 0.27 -5.84 0.97
C ARG A 29 -1.09 -5.87 1.67
N GLU A 30 -1.15 -6.48 2.85
CA GLU A 30 -2.39 -6.55 3.62
C GLU A 30 -2.87 -5.16 4.02
N LEU A 31 -1.96 -4.33 4.47
CA LEU A 31 -2.29 -2.97 4.91
C LEU A 31 -2.83 -2.13 3.75
N VAL A 32 -2.17 -2.18 2.60
CA VAL A 32 -2.62 -1.44 1.41
C VAL A 32 -3.96 -1.99 0.92
N CYS A 33 -4.11 -3.31 0.84
CA CYS A 33 -5.39 -3.91 0.44
C CYS A 33 -6.53 -3.47 1.34
N PHE A 34 -6.29 -3.45 2.64
CA PHE A 34 -7.29 -3.01 3.61
C PHE A 34 -7.62 -1.52 3.41
N GLY A 35 -6.59 -0.70 3.27
CA GLY A 35 -6.77 0.75 3.15
C GLY A 35 -7.49 1.17 1.87
N VAL A 36 -7.23 0.49 0.75
CA VAL A 36 -7.85 0.81 -0.53
C VAL A 36 -9.07 -0.05 -0.84
N ASN A 37 -9.40 -0.98 0.05
CA ASN A 37 -10.55 -1.88 -0.08
C ASN A 37 -10.49 -2.71 -1.37
N LYS A 38 -9.32 -3.31 -1.64
CA LYS A 38 -9.09 -4.18 -2.78
C LYS A 38 -8.53 -5.52 -2.30
N SER A 39 -8.81 -6.58 -3.06
CA SER A 39 -8.18 -7.88 -2.83
C SER A 39 -6.74 -7.85 -3.35
N ARG A 40 -5.95 -8.89 -3.00
CA ARG A 40 -4.58 -9.03 -3.51
C ARG A 40 -4.55 -9.07 -5.04
N GLU A 41 -5.48 -9.81 -5.64
CA GLU A 41 -5.56 -9.94 -7.08
C GLU A 41 -5.89 -8.61 -7.74
N GLU A 42 -6.84 -7.88 -7.16
CA GLU A 42 -7.21 -6.55 -7.66
C GLU A 42 -6.05 -5.57 -7.54
N LEU A 43 -5.33 -5.60 -6.42
CA LEU A 43 -4.19 -4.74 -6.22
C LEU A 43 -3.09 -5.01 -7.23
N THR A 44 -2.82 -6.29 -7.51
CA THR A 44 -1.83 -6.69 -8.52
C THR A 44 -2.24 -6.25 -9.92
N ARG A 45 -3.51 -6.46 -10.26
CA ARG A 45 -4.04 -6.06 -11.56
C ARG A 45 -3.99 -4.55 -11.75
N ASP A 46 -4.32 -3.80 -10.70
CA ASP A 46 -4.45 -2.35 -10.76
C ASP A 46 -3.19 -1.61 -10.30
N GLY A 47 -2.07 -2.31 -10.17
CA GLY A 47 -0.83 -1.74 -9.65
C GLY A 47 -0.31 -0.52 -10.39
N ARG A 48 -0.63 -0.38 -11.67
CA ARG A 48 -0.21 0.76 -12.49
C ARG A 48 -1.17 1.94 -12.44
N LEU A 49 -2.36 1.75 -11.86
CA LEU A 49 -3.35 2.81 -11.75
C LEU A 49 -2.97 3.75 -10.61
N TYR A 50 -3.35 5.01 -10.73
CA TYR A 50 -3.10 5.99 -9.68
C TYR A 50 -4.06 5.79 -8.52
N THR A 51 -3.51 5.94 -7.31
CA THR A 51 -4.28 5.86 -6.08
C THR A 51 -5.01 7.17 -5.86
N PRO A 52 -6.33 7.16 -5.60
CA PRO A 52 -7.04 8.36 -5.18
C PRO A 52 -6.41 8.95 -3.91
N PRO A 53 -6.31 10.28 -3.80
CA PRO A 53 -5.67 10.91 -2.64
C PRO A 53 -6.27 10.50 -1.29
N GLU A 54 -7.57 10.30 -1.23
CA GLU A 54 -8.23 9.89 0.01
C GLU A 54 -7.76 8.51 0.46
N LEU A 55 -7.59 7.59 -0.50
CA LEU A 55 -7.15 6.23 -0.19
C LEU A 55 -5.67 6.21 0.18
N GLU A 56 -4.85 7.02 -0.47
CA GLU A 56 -3.44 7.15 -0.12
C GLU A 56 -3.31 7.65 1.32
N CYS A 57 -4.05 8.69 1.68
CA CYS A 57 -4.05 9.24 3.02
C CYS A 57 -4.48 8.20 4.05
N ARG A 58 -5.53 7.44 3.74
CA ARG A 58 -6.03 6.39 4.62
C ARG A 58 -4.98 5.31 4.88
N VAL A 59 -4.29 4.86 3.83
CA VAL A 59 -3.23 3.86 3.96
C VAL A 59 -2.09 4.39 4.83
N ARG A 60 -1.69 5.64 4.62
CA ARG A 60 -0.60 6.23 5.39
C ARG A 60 -0.96 6.40 6.87
N GLU A 61 -2.23 6.66 7.17
CA GLU A 61 -2.70 6.73 8.56
C GLU A 61 -2.64 5.37 9.24
N LEU A 62 -2.84 4.28 8.50
CA LEU A 62 -2.77 2.93 9.03
C LEU A 62 -1.33 2.46 9.30
N THR A 63 -0.36 3.15 8.74
CA THR A 63 1.05 2.84 8.95
C THR A 63 1.56 3.54 10.20
#